data_83c2183d1a3f58bee258c33e91234b7c
#
_entry.id   83c2183d1a3f58bee258c33e91234b7c
#
_cell.length_a   1.000
_cell.length_b   1.000
_cell.length_c   1.000
_cell.angle_alpha   90.00
_cell.angle_beta   90.00
_cell.angle_gamma   90.00
#
_symmetry.space_group_name_H-M   'P 1'
#
loop_
_entity.id
_entity.type
_entity.pdbx_description
1 polymer ?
#
loop_
_entity_poly.entity_id
_entity_poly.type
_entity_poly.pdbx_seq_one_letter_code
_entity_poly.pdbx_strand_id
1 'polypeptide(L)'
;CEKTLNIKKNLLDLLEKISKNNEKVYGYGAPAKASTLINFIGENNLKYIYDKSSLKQGKFIPGTSIKIKNPSDIQYDKPDYIFLFAWNFSKEIIGDLKNNFSFKGKLIIPIPDIRIIDLD
;
A
#
# COMPACT_ATOMS: atom_id res chain seq x y z
N CYS A 1 -20.16 -8.24 6.82
CA CYS A 1 -21.35 -7.53 6.38
C CYS A 1 -21.20 -7.01 4.95
N GLU A 2 -22.29 -6.59 4.37
CA GLU A 2 -22.33 -6.17 2.97
C GLU A 2 -21.36 -5.01 2.67
N LYS A 3 -21.26 -4.06 3.57
CA LYS A 3 -20.40 -2.90 3.39
C LYS A 3 -18.93 -3.31 3.27
N THR A 4 -18.48 -4.25 4.09
CA THR A 4 -17.10 -4.74 4.06
C THR A 4 -16.81 -5.48 2.75
N LEU A 5 -17.75 -6.31 2.30
CA LEU A 5 -17.61 -7.04 1.03
C LEU A 5 -17.55 -6.09 -0.16
N ASN A 6 -18.36 -5.02 -0.15
CA ASN A 6 -18.35 -4.03 -1.21
C ASN A 6 -17.03 -3.26 -1.27
N ILE A 7 -16.46 -2.91 -0.12
CA ILE A 7 -15.17 -2.24 -0.04
C ILE A 7 -14.09 -3.13 -0.64
N LYS A 8 -14.08 -4.42 -0.25
CA LYS A 8 -13.10 -5.38 -0.76
C LYS A 8 -13.20 -5.55 -2.27
N LYS A 9 -14.43 -5.71 -2.79
CA LYS A 9 -14.65 -5.86 -4.22
C LYS A 9 -14.17 -4.64 -4.99
N ASN A 10 -14.56 -3.45 -4.54
CA ASN A 10 -14.19 -2.20 -5.18
C ASN A 10 -12.68 -1.99 -5.16
N LEU A 11 -12.03 -2.39 -4.08
CA LEU A 11 -10.59 -2.28 -3.95
C LEU A 11 -9.87 -3.22 -4.93
N LEU A 12 -10.32 -4.47 -5.03
CA LEU A 12 -9.74 -5.43 -5.97
C LEU A 12 -9.92 -4.97 -7.42
N ASP A 13 -11.09 -4.40 -7.74
CA ASP A 13 -11.36 -3.85 -9.07
C ASP A 13 -10.39 -2.69 -9.38
N LEU A 14 -10.16 -1.82 -8.41
CA LEU A 14 -9.22 -0.71 -8.54
C LEU A 14 -7.80 -1.21 -8.79
N LEU A 15 -7.34 -2.19 -8.00
CA LEU A 15 -6.00 -2.75 -8.15
C LEU A 15 -5.82 -3.44 -9.51
N GLU A 16 -6.85 -4.14 -9.98
CA GLU A 16 -6.83 -4.75 -11.29
C GLU A 16 -6.70 -3.71 -12.40
N LYS A 17 -7.46 -2.63 -12.29
CA LYS A 17 -7.39 -1.53 -13.25
C LYS A 17 -6.00 -0.89 -13.30
N ILE A 18 -5.39 -0.67 -12.13
CA ILE A 18 -4.04 -0.14 -12.02
C ILE A 18 -3.04 -1.08 -12.72
N SER A 19 -3.18 -2.37 -12.48
CA SER A 19 -2.31 -3.37 -13.10
C SER A 19 -2.46 -3.39 -14.62
N LYS A 20 -3.68 -3.30 -15.13
CA LYS A 20 -3.94 -3.26 -16.58
C LYS A 20 -3.32 -2.05 -17.26
N ASN A 21 -3.21 -0.94 -16.53
CA ASN A 21 -2.60 0.29 -17.04
C ASN A 21 -1.07 0.28 -16.91
N ASN A 22 -0.48 -0.82 -16.45
CA ASN A 22 0.96 -0.96 -16.20
C ASN A 22 1.48 0.05 -15.18
N GLU A 23 0.62 0.48 -14.27
CA GLU A 23 1.01 1.36 -13.17
C GLU A 23 1.48 0.54 -11.97
N LYS A 24 2.40 1.11 -11.20
CA LYS A 24 2.95 0.44 -10.02
C LYS A 24 2.16 0.80 -8.78
N VAL A 25 1.76 -0.22 -8.00
CA VAL A 25 1.16 -0.02 -6.70
C VAL A 25 1.95 -0.81 -5.67
N TYR A 26 2.43 -0.12 -4.63
CA TYR A 26 3.16 -0.74 -3.51
C TYR A 26 2.47 -0.33 -2.21
N GLY A 27 2.64 -1.15 -1.17
CA GLY A 27 2.00 -0.88 0.12
C GLY A 27 2.85 0.00 1.02
N TYR A 28 2.25 0.53 2.08
CA TYR A 28 2.95 1.24 3.14
C TYR A 28 2.38 0.81 4.49
N GLY A 29 3.26 0.42 5.40
CA GLY A 29 2.87 -0.05 6.72
C GLY A 29 2.54 -1.54 6.72
N ALA A 30 3.54 -2.41 6.92
CA ALA A 30 3.33 -3.84 6.92
C ALA A 30 2.37 -4.26 8.03
N PRO A 31 1.27 -4.97 7.70
CA PRO A 31 0.32 -5.42 8.73
C PRO A 31 0.94 -6.49 9.62
N ALA A 32 0.45 -6.58 10.86
CA ALA A 32 0.93 -7.57 11.81
C ALA A 32 0.63 -9.00 11.36
N LYS A 33 -0.44 -9.18 10.59
CA LYS A 33 -0.87 -10.51 10.12
C LYS A 33 -0.92 -10.53 8.60
N ALA A 34 -0.21 -11.48 8.01
CA ALA A 34 -0.19 -11.65 6.55
C ALA A 34 -1.59 -11.95 5.98
N SER A 35 -2.43 -12.64 6.75
CA SER A 35 -3.79 -12.95 6.33
C SER A 35 -4.61 -11.69 6.05
N THR A 36 -4.40 -10.62 6.80
CA THR A 36 -5.08 -9.35 6.58
C THR A 36 -4.71 -8.79 5.20
N LEU A 37 -3.43 -8.82 4.86
CA LEU A 37 -2.94 -8.36 3.57
C LEU A 37 -3.55 -9.17 2.42
N ILE A 38 -3.49 -10.48 2.52
CA ILE A 38 -4.00 -11.38 1.48
C ILE A 38 -5.50 -11.22 1.29
N ASN A 39 -6.24 -11.05 2.39
CA ASN A 39 -7.68 -10.88 2.32
C ASN A 39 -8.10 -9.60 1.60
N PHE A 40 -7.29 -8.54 1.71
CA PHE A 40 -7.64 -7.27 1.08
C PHE A 40 -7.23 -7.18 -0.38
N ILE A 41 -6.05 -7.66 -0.74
CA ILE A 41 -5.49 -7.36 -2.06
C ILE A 41 -5.11 -8.58 -2.89
N GLY A 42 -5.08 -9.75 -2.29
CA GLY A 42 -4.57 -10.92 -2.97
C GLY A 42 -3.05 -10.89 -3.11
N GLU A 43 -2.44 -12.05 -3.26
CA GLU A 43 -0.99 -12.20 -3.25
C GLU A 43 -0.31 -11.59 -4.47
N ASN A 44 -1.01 -11.58 -5.62
CA ASN A 44 -0.41 -11.19 -6.91
C ASN A 44 -0.50 -9.69 -7.22
N ASN A 45 -1.23 -8.92 -6.42
CA ASN A 45 -1.50 -7.51 -6.72
C ASN A 45 -0.48 -6.55 -6.12
N LEU A 46 0.36 -7.03 -5.20
CA LEU A 46 1.32 -6.19 -4.51
C LEU A 46 2.68 -6.88 -4.46
N LYS A 47 3.72 -6.20 -4.89
CA LYS A 47 5.07 -6.76 -4.95
C LYS A 47 5.93 -6.36 -3.76
N TYR A 48 5.80 -5.12 -3.33
CA TYR A 48 6.59 -4.56 -2.23
C TYR A 48 5.70 -3.80 -1.27
N ILE A 49 6.16 -3.69 -0.04
CA ILE A 49 5.52 -2.87 0.99
C ILE A 49 6.60 -2.10 1.74
N TYR A 50 6.40 -0.81 1.93
CA TYR A 50 7.36 0.02 2.66
C TYR A 50 7.02 0.02 4.14
N ASP A 51 8.04 -0.04 4.98
CA ASP A 51 7.89 0.05 6.42
C ASP A 51 9.13 0.69 7.03
N LYS A 52 8.94 1.63 7.95
CA LYS A 52 10.03 2.30 8.64
C LYS A 52 10.80 1.39 9.60
N SER A 53 10.23 0.26 10.01
CA SER A 53 10.85 -0.63 10.95
C SER A 53 12.06 -1.33 10.34
N SER A 54 13.25 -1.01 10.85
CA SER A 54 14.49 -1.63 10.38
C SER A 54 14.51 -3.14 10.63
N LEU A 55 13.77 -3.60 11.64
CA LEU A 55 13.68 -5.03 11.94
C LEU A 55 12.90 -5.81 10.88
N LYS A 56 12.01 -5.14 10.17
CA LYS A 56 11.20 -5.77 9.13
C LYS A 56 11.80 -5.65 7.74
N GLN A 57 12.61 -4.63 7.51
CA GLN A 57 13.17 -4.36 6.18
C GLN A 57 14.06 -5.50 5.69
N GLY A 58 13.94 -5.81 4.40
CA GLY A 58 14.68 -6.89 3.77
C GLY A 58 14.04 -8.26 3.93
N LYS A 59 12.98 -8.36 4.71
CA LYS A 59 12.25 -9.61 4.93
C LYS A 59 11.01 -9.65 4.06
N PHE A 60 10.42 -10.84 3.94
CA PHE A 60 9.14 -11.03 3.25
C PHE A 60 8.00 -11.06 4.27
N ILE A 61 6.82 -10.63 3.84
CA ILE A 61 5.62 -10.86 4.65
C ILE A 61 5.43 -12.39 4.74
N PRO A 62 5.27 -12.96 5.95
CA PRO A 62 5.16 -14.41 6.10
C PRO A 62 4.06 -15.01 5.21
N GLY A 63 4.42 -16.07 4.50
CA GLY A 63 3.47 -16.77 3.64
C GLY A 63 3.25 -16.10 2.28
N THR A 64 4.00 -15.06 1.95
CA THR A 64 3.87 -14.34 0.68
C THR A 64 5.22 -14.09 0.02
N SER A 65 5.20 -13.63 -1.23
CA SER A 65 6.39 -13.17 -1.93
C SER A 65 6.56 -11.65 -1.85
N ILE A 66 5.82 -10.99 -0.97
CA ILE A 66 5.86 -9.54 -0.80
C ILE A 66 7.03 -9.14 0.09
N LYS A 67 7.97 -8.37 -0.46
CA LYS A 67 9.17 -7.95 0.26
C LYS A 67 8.95 -6.60 0.96
N ILE A 68 9.49 -6.48 2.17
CA ILE A 68 9.42 -5.24 2.94
C ILE A 68 10.66 -4.40 2.62
N LYS A 69 10.43 -3.15 2.22
CA LYS A 69 11.50 -2.24 1.81
C LYS A 69 11.53 -0.99 2.69
N ASN A 70 12.67 -0.31 2.68
CA ASN A 70 12.81 0.97 3.34
C ASN A 70 12.05 2.05 2.57
N PRO A 71 11.27 2.91 3.24
CA PRO A 71 10.54 3.99 2.57
C PRO A 71 11.42 4.94 1.76
N SER A 72 12.70 5.05 2.08
CA SER A 72 13.62 5.88 1.30
C SER A 72 13.77 5.40 -0.14
N ASP A 73 13.43 4.14 -0.42
CA ASP A 73 13.46 3.60 -1.77
C ASP A 73 12.34 4.15 -2.66
N ILE A 74 11.34 4.80 -2.09
CA ILE A 74 10.21 5.37 -2.84
C ILE A 74 10.71 6.34 -3.92
N GLN A 75 11.70 7.14 -3.60
CA GLN A 75 12.26 8.12 -4.55
C GLN A 75 12.92 7.45 -5.77
N TYR A 76 13.35 6.22 -5.65
CA TYR A 76 13.96 5.45 -6.74
C TYR A 76 12.94 4.57 -7.45
N ASP A 77 12.06 3.94 -6.69
CA ASP A 77 11.04 3.05 -7.25
C ASP A 77 9.93 3.80 -7.99
N LYS A 78 9.62 5.01 -7.54
CA LYS A 78 8.61 5.90 -8.13
C LYS A 78 7.27 5.17 -8.37
N PRO A 79 6.66 4.60 -7.32
CA PRO A 79 5.36 3.96 -7.49
C PRO A 79 4.31 4.98 -7.90
N ASP A 80 3.38 4.55 -8.73
CA ASP A 80 2.27 5.41 -9.15
C ASP A 80 1.23 5.55 -8.04
N TYR A 81 1.03 4.47 -7.28
CA TYR A 81 0.11 4.43 -6.15
C TYR A 81 0.80 3.82 -4.94
N ILE A 82 0.45 4.32 -3.76
CA ILE A 82 0.80 3.68 -2.49
C ILE A 82 -0.49 3.29 -1.78
N PHE A 83 -0.60 2.02 -1.42
CA PHE A 83 -1.73 1.46 -0.68
C PHE A 83 -1.42 1.52 0.81
N LEU A 84 -2.21 2.27 1.56
CA LEU A 84 -1.96 2.50 2.97
C LEU A 84 -2.63 1.43 3.84
N PHE A 85 -1.83 0.59 4.52
CA PHE A 85 -2.34 -0.37 5.48
C PHE A 85 -2.54 0.23 6.87
N ALA A 86 -1.71 1.19 7.23
CA ALA A 86 -1.79 1.85 8.54
C ALA A 86 -2.67 3.10 8.47
N TRP A 87 -3.94 2.92 8.10
CA TRP A 87 -4.86 4.04 7.88
C TRP A 87 -5.09 4.91 9.10
N ASN A 88 -4.88 4.37 10.31
CA ASN A 88 -5.00 5.12 11.56
C ASN A 88 -3.98 6.26 11.68
N PHE A 89 -2.87 6.14 10.94
CA PHE A 89 -1.79 7.11 10.96
C PHE A 89 -1.67 7.86 9.62
N SER A 90 -2.77 7.96 8.90
CA SER A 90 -2.74 8.50 7.54
C SER A 90 -2.16 9.92 7.46
N LYS A 91 -2.51 10.81 8.38
CA LYS A 91 -2.01 12.20 8.39
C LYS A 91 -0.49 12.25 8.54
N GLU A 92 0.04 11.47 9.47
CA GLU A 92 1.48 11.40 9.72
C GLU A 92 2.21 10.82 8.50
N ILE A 93 1.67 9.75 7.93
CA ILE A 93 2.26 9.09 6.77
C ILE A 93 2.23 10.00 5.54
N ILE A 94 1.15 10.72 5.32
CA ILE A 94 1.06 11.69 4.22
C ILE A 94 2.16 12.75 4.34
N GLY A 95 2.37 13.26 5.56
CA GLY A 95 3.44 14.22 5.81
C GLY A 95 4.81 13.65 5.51
N ASP A 96 5.08 12.40 5.93
CA ASP A 96 6.33 11.72 5.65
C ASP A 96 6.54 11.51 4.15
N LEU A 97 5.50 11.04 3.46
CA LEU A 97 5.59 10.78 2.02
C LEU A 97 5.94 12.03 1.23
N LYS A 98 5.32 13.16 1.58
CA LYS A 98 5.57 14.43 0.90
C LYS A 98 6.93 15.03 1.25
N ASN A 99 7.25 15.06 2.55
CA ASN A 99 8.36 15.87 3.05
C ASN A 99 9.67 15.08 3.16
N ASN A 100 9.58 13.77 3.43
CA ASN A 100 10.77 12.96 3.70
C ASN A 100 11.12 11.98 2.58
N PHE A 101 10.12 11.53 1.81
CA PHE A 101 10.35 10.50 0.79
C PHE A 101 10.07 10.98 -0.64
N SER A 102 9.68 12.22 -0.80
CA SER A 102 9.47 12.84 -2.13
C SER A 102 8.48 12.07 -3.02
N PHE A 103 7.45 11.50 -2.39
CA PHE A 103 6.42 10.78 -3.13
C PHE A 103 5.49 11.76 -3.84
N LYS A 104 5.31 11.57 -5.14
CA LYS A 104 4.48 12.44 -5.99
C LYS A 104 3.35 11.70 -6.69
N GLY A 105 3.00 10.54 -6.19
CA GLY A 105 1.90 9.75 -6.77
C GLY A 105 0.61 9.92 -6.01
N LYS A 106 -0.22 8.89 -6.07
CA LYS A 106 -1.52 8.86 -5.40
C LYS A 106 -1.51 7.86 -4.25
N LEU A 107 -2.19 8.22 -3.17
CA LEU A 107 -2.31 7.38 -1.98
C LEU A 107 -3.72 6.79 -1.93
N ILE A 108 -3.80 5.48 -1.76
CA ILE A 108 -5.08 4.77 -1.62
C ILE A 108 -5.31 4.48 -0.14
N ILE A 109 -6.39 5.05 0.41
CA ILE A 109 -6.81 4.78 1.79
C ILE A 109 -8.09 3.94 1.71
N PRO A 110 -8.05 2.66 2.12
CA PRO A 110 -9.16 1.74 1.88
C PRO A 110 -10.29 1.82 2.90
N ILE A 111 -10.04 2.34 4.09
CA ILE A 111 -10.99 2.30 5.20
C ILE A 111 -11.10 3.68 5.84
N PRO A 112 -12.31 4.16 6.27
CA PRO A 112 -13.61 3.48 6.21
C PRO A 112 -14.23 3.40 4.82
N ASP A 113 -13.80 4.30 3.91
CA ASP A 113 -14.22 4.29 2.53
C ASP A 113 -12.98 4.39 1.65
N ILE A 114 -13.02 3.82 0.46
CA ILE A 114 -11.90 3.92 -0.47
C ILE A 114 -11.73 5.38 -0.88
N ARG A 115 -10.57 5.95 -0.59
CA ARG A 115 -10.21 7.32 -0.94
C ARG A 115 -8.87 7.33 -1.67
N ILE A 116 -8.79 8.13 -2.71
CA ILE A 116 -7.55 8.33 -3.46
C ILE A 116 -7.13 9.77 -3.28
N ILE A 117 -5.96 9.97 -2.71
CA ILE A 117 -5.41 11.30 -2.45
C ILE A 117 -4.22 11.53 -3.39
N ASP A 118 -4.30 12.57 -4.18
CA ASP A 118 -3.22 12.94 -5.09
C ASP A 118 -2.20 13.78 -4.34
N LEU A 119 -0.97 13.28 -4.26
CA LEU A 119 0.13 13.96 -3.57
C LEU A 119 1.12 14.63 -4.54
N ASP A 120 0.78 14.62 -5.81
CA ASP A 120 1.62 15.27 -6.82
C ASP A 120 1.48 16.79 -6.82
#